data_243256b15019db9f0c93042499e9285d
#
_entry.id   243256b15019db9f0c93042499e9285d
#
_cell.length_a   1.000
_cell.length_b   1.000
_cell.length_c   1.000
_cell.angle_alpha   90.00
_cell.angle_beta   90.00
_cell.angle_gamma   90.00
#
_symmetry.space_group_name_H-M   'P 1'
#
loop_
_entity.id
_entity.type
_entity.pdbx_description
1 polymer ?
#
loop_
_entity_poly.entity_id
_entity_poly.type
_entity_poly.pdbx_seq_one_letter_code
_entity_poly.pdbx_strand_id
1 'polypeptide(L)'
;MINAKDTVREFLLQVRSGLHPDRASRFMAGRVRAHQVVSEAPVVVERTPQQYAEHVQEMLDAYGAFTLTVDELIAEGDRVYARWTQIGRHVGSVDHYPPTGAQLTATTSAVYRVEDGLIVEYWIQIDRQGITAQLEQAAAEH
;
A
#
# COMPACT_ATOMS: atom_id res chain seq x y z
N MET A 1 -7.57 10.90 22.56
CA MET A 1 -6.26 10.49 22.01
C MET A 1 -6.45 9.35 21.05
N ILE A 2 -5.91 9.47 19.84
CA ILE A 2 -5.98 8.41 18.83
C ILE A 2 -4.98 7.31 19.19
N ASN A 3 -5.44 6.07 19.28
CA ASN A 3 -4.55 4.94 19.52
C ASN A 3 -3.89 4.48 18.20
N ALA A 4 -2.90 3.59 18.31
CA ALA A 4 -2.15 3.11 17.15
C ALA A 4 -3.05 2.48 16.09
N LYS A 5 -4.04 1.70 16.50
CA LYS A 5 -4.98 1.04 15.60
C LYS A 5 -5.78 2.04 14.78
N ASP A 6 -6.27 3.10 15.43
CA ASP A 6 -7.04 4.14 14.75
C ASP A 6 -6.18 4.93 13.77
N THR A 7 -4.94 5.23 14.14
CA THR A 7 -4.00 5.90 13.24
C THR A 7 -3.82 5.10 11.95
N VAL A 8 -3.58 3.80 12.06
CA VAL A 8 -3.37 2.95 10.88
C VAL A 8 -4.66 2.79 10.08
N ARG A 9 -5.81 2.61 10.75
CA ARG A 9 -7.10 2.51 10.07
C ARG A 9 -7.35 3.75 9.21
N GLU A 10 -7.22 4.94 9.80
CA GLU A 10 -7.50 6.19 9.08
C GLU A 10 -6.46 6.45 7.99
N PHE A 11 -5.21 6.07 8.21
CA PHE A 11 -4.18 6.13 7.18
C PHE A 11 -4.56 5.27 5.96
N LEU A 12 -4.99 4.04 6.19
CA LEU A 12 -5.38 3.15 5.09
C LEU A 12 -6.60 3.69 4.33
N LEU A 13 -7.62 4.14 5.06
CA LEU A 13 -8.87 4.60 4.45
C LEU A 13 -8.74 5.95 3.74
N GLN A 14 -7.87 6.83 4.20
CA GLN A 14 -7.73 8.18 3.62
C GLN A 14 -6.57 8.30 2.64
N VAL A 15 -5.42 7.71 2.96
CA VAL A 15 -4.18 7.91 2.19
C VAL A 15 -3.91 6.72 1.27
N ARG A 16 -3.75 5.53 1.83
CA ARG A 16 -3.39 4.35 1.02
C ARG A 16 -4.48 3.96 0.04
N SER A 17 -5.71 4.28 0.36
CA SER A 17 -6.85 4.07 -0.55
C SER A 17 -6.80 4.93 -1.81
N GLY A 18 -5.95 5.95 -1.83
CA GLY A 18 -5.87 6.88 -2.95
C GLY A 18 -6.88 8.03 -2.89
N LEU A 19 -7.73 8.08 -1.86
CA LEU A 19 -8.73 9.14 -1.77
C LEU A 19 -8.11 10.49 -1.45
N HIS A 20 -7.16 10.52 -0.51
CA HIS A 20 -6.50 11.74 -0.05
C HIS A 20 -5.02 11.51 0.21
N PRO A 21 -4.20 11.24 -0.84
CA PRO A 21 -2.76 11.04 -0.64
C PRO A 21 -2.07 12.21 0.04
N ASP A 22 -2.58 13.43 -0.17
CA ASP A 22 -2.06 14.67 0.43
C ASP A 22 -2.16 14.71 1.95
N ARG A 23 -2.92 13.80 2.57
CA ARG A 23 -3.07 13.71 4.02
C ARG A 23 -2.03 12.83 4.70
N ALA A 24 -1.04 12.33 3.96
CA ALA A 24 -0.03 11.41 4.51
C ALA A 24 0.65 11.99 5.76
N SER A 25 0.95 13.29 5.79
CA SER A 25 1.62 13.93 6.92
C SER A 25 0.80 13.95 8.22
N ARG A 26 -0.51 13.69 8.13
CA ARG A 26 -1.37 13.60 9.32
C ARG A 26 -1.15 12.30 10.07
N PHE A 27 -0.63 11.27 9.41
CA PHE A 27 -0.54 9.91 9.93
C PHE A 27 0.89 9.38 9.98
N MET A 28 1.82 10.01 9.27
CA MET A 28 3.20 9.56 9.15
C MET A 28 4.17 10.58 9.72
N ALA A 29 5.22 10.08 10.38
CA ALA A 29 6.32 10.93 10.83
C ALA A 29 7.05 11.52 9.62
N GLY A 30 7.86 12.54 9.86
CA GLY A 30 8.63 13.20 8.80
C GLY A 30 9.55 12.27 8.02
N ARG A 31 10.00 11.18 8.65
CA ARG A 31 10.78 10.11 8.02
C ARG A 31 10.27 8.78 8.52
N VAL A 32 9.93 7.88 7.59
CA VAL A 32 9.39 6.56 7.89
C VAL A 32 10.31 5.51 7.26
N ARG A 33 10.69 4.50 8.03
CA ARG A 33 11.47 3.38 7.51
C ARG A 33 10.49 2.36 6.93
N ALA A 34 10.60 2.14 5.62
CA ALA A 34 9.74 1.22 4.88
C ALA A 34 10.53 -0.03 4.52
N HIS A 35 10.14 -1.17 5.10
CA HIS A 35 10.76 -2.46 4.81
C HIS A 35 9.94 -3.19 3.77
N GLN A 36 10.53 -3.43 2.60
CA GLN A 36 9.96 -4.31 1.59
C GLN A 36 10.39 -5.73 1.95
N VAL A 37 9.46 -6.52 2.48
CA VAL A 37 9.77 -7.87 2.98
C VAL A 37 9.72 -8.84 1.80
N VAL A 38 10.89 -9.00 1.17
CA VAL A 38 11.10 -9.86 0.01
C VAL A 38 12.28 -10.77 0.34
N SER A 39 12.06 -12.08 0.41
CA SER A 39 13.06 -13.03 0.90
C SER A 39 14.37 -12.99 0.13
N GLU A 40 14.29 -12.89 -1.19
CA GLU A 40 15.47 -12.92 -2.06
C GLU A 40 16.25 -11.60 -2.07
N ALA A 41 15.59 -10.50 -1.72
CA ALA A 41 16.21 -9.18 -1.78
C ALA A 41 15.48 -8.19 -0.88
N PRO A 42 15.59 -8.31 0.47
CA PRO A 42 14.94 -7.37 1.38
C PRO A 42 15.50 -5.97 1.18
N VAL A 43 14.61 -4.99 1.11
CA VAL A 43 14.98 -3.60 0.87
C VAL A 43 14.39 -2.73 1.97
N VAL A 44 15.20 -1.79 2.49
CA VAL A 44 14.73 -0.77 3.43
C VAL A 44 14.90 0.58 2.78
N VAL A 45 13.81 1.34 2.72
CA VAL A 45 13.79 2.68 2.13
C VAL A 45 13.26 3.66 3.16
N GLU A 46 13.88 4.84 3.26
CA GLU A 46 13.29 5.93 4.05
C GLU A 46 12.34 6.72 3.16
N ARG A 47 11.16 7.04 3.68
CA ARG A 47 10.16 7.82 2.96
C ARG A 47 9.68 8.98 3.81
N THR A 48 9.55 10.15 3.19
CA THR A 48 8.81 11.26 3.77
C THR A 48 7.32 11.08 3.44
N PRO A 49 6.40 11.74 4.19
CA PRO A 49 4.98 11.70 3.82
C PRO A 49 4.72 12.14 2.38
N GLN A 50 5.47 13.13 1.87
CA GLN A 50 5.34 13.58 0.50
C GLN A 50 5.73 12.49 -0.50
N GLN A 51 6.84 11.79 -0.24
CA GLN A 51 7.27 10.69 -1.10
C GLN A 51 6.25 9.54 -1.08
N TYR A 52 5.63 9.30 0.07
CA TYR A 52 4.57 8.30 0.16
C TYR A 52 3.35 8.71 -0.68
N ALA A 53 2.96 9.99 -0.61
CA ALA A 53 1.87 10.52 -1.42
C ALA A 53 2.16 10.36 -2.92
N GLU A 54 3.40 10.61 -3.34
CA GLU A 54 3.83 10.41 -4.73
C GLU A 54 3.74 8.94 -5.13
N HIS A 55 4.12 8.03 -4.22
CA HIS A 55 4.01 6.59 -4.45
C HIS A 55 2.55 6.15 -4.64
N VAL A 56 1.64 6.69 -3.82
CA VAL A 56 0.20 6.42 -3.98
C VAL A 56 -0.29 6.96 -5.33
N GLN A 57 0.19 8.13 -5.75
CA GLN A 57 -0.18 8.70 -7.04
C GLN A 57 0.28 7.78 -8.18
N GLU A 58 1.47 7.20 -8.09
CA GLU A 58 1.93 6.22 -9.07
C GLU A 58 1.00 5.01 -9.14
N MET A 59 0.49 4.56 -7.99
CA MET A 59 -0.49 3.47 -7.96
C MET A 59 -1.80 3.87 -8.64
N LEU A 60 -2.26 5.10 -8.43
CA LEU A 60 -3.46 5.61 -9.10
C LEU A 60 -3.25 5.66 -10.61
N ASP A 61 -2.07 6.07 -11.06
CA ASP A 61 -1.73 6.13 -12.48
C ASP A 61 -1.71 4.74 -13.12
N ALA A 62 -1.30 3.72 -12.36
CA ALA A 62 -1.20 2.34 -12.85
C ALA A 62 -2.53 1.57 -12.75
N TYR A 63 -3.26 1.74 -11.66
CA TYR A 63 -4.46 0.94 -11.33
C TYR A 63 -5.77 1.74 -11.42
N GLY A 64 -5.69 3.01 -11.75
CA GLY A 64 -6.88 3.88 -11.78
C GLY A 64 -7.40 4.16 -10.37
N ALA A 65 -8.64 4.62 -10.29
CA ALA A 65 -9.31 4.87 -9.00
C ALA A 65 -9.70 3.53 -8.38
N PHE A 66 -8.71 2.86 -7.76
CA PHE A 66 -8.91 1.56 -7.15
C PHE A 66 -9.70 1.66 -5.85
N THR A 67 -10.31 0.53 -5.45
CA THR A 67 -10.95 0.40 -4.13
C THR A 67 -10.00 -0.33 -3.19
N LEU A 68 -10.04 0.02 -1.92
CA LEU A 68 -9.27 -0.64 -0.89
C LEU A 68 -10.20 -1.07 0.24
N THR A 69 -10.18 -2.36 0.55
CA THR A 69 -10.96 -2.94 1.64
C THR A 69 -10.01 -3.47 2.69
N VAL A 70 -10.17 -3.02 3.93
CA VAL A 70 -9.35 -3.53 5.04
C VAL A 70 -9.98 -4.84 5.51
N ASP A 71 -9.27 -5.94 5.32
CA ASP A 71 -9.75 -7.28 5.66
C ASP A 71 -9.42 -7.67 7.10
N GLU A 72 -8.26 -7.25 7.61
CA GLU A 72 -7.81 -7.53 8.98
C GLU A 72 -7.13 -6.29 9.56
N LEU A 73 -7.37 -6.03 10.82
CA LEU A 73 -6.72 -4.94 11.54
C LEU A 73 -6.58 -5.34 13.02
N ILE A 74 -5.36 -5.66 13.44
CA ILE A 74 -5.06 -6.17 14.76
C ILE A 74 -3.94 -5.36 15.37
N ALA A 75 -4.09 -4.92 16.60
CA ALA A 75 -3.07 -4.11 17.27
C ALA A 75 -2.62 -4.74 18.57
N GLU A 76 -1.33 -4.63 18.86
CA GLU A 76 -0.73 -4.99 20.13
C GLU A 76 0.35 -3.96 20.45
N GLY A 77 0.14 -3.19 21.52
CA GLY A 77 1.06 -2.13 21.89
C GLY A 77 1.17 -1.08 20.80
N ASP A 78 2.40 -0.78 20.38
CA ASP A 78 2.69 0.20 19.34
C ASP A 78 2.68 -0.40 17.93
N ARG A 79 2.33 -1.68 17.78
CA ARG A 79 2.33 -2.38 16.49
C ARG A 79 0.92 -2.69 16.02
N VAL A 80 0.69 -2.48 14.72
CA VAL A 80 -0.60 -2.76 14.09
C VAL A 80 -0.37 -3.60 12.85
N TYR A 81 -1.01 -4.77 12.81
CA TYR A 81 -1.06 -5.60 11.62
C TYR A 81 -2.29 -5.23 10.80
N ALA A 82 -2.10 -5.06 9.50
CA ALA A 82 -3.19 -4.81 8.57
C ALA A 82 -3.04 -5.68 7.32
N ARG A 83 -4.16 -6.19 6.82
CA ARG A 83 -4.22 -6.84 5.52
C ARG A 83 -5.39 -6.22 4.76
N TRP A 84 -5.17 -5.92 3.49
CA TRP A 84 -6.20 -5.30 2.67
C TRP A 84 -6.21 -5.87 1.27
N THR A 85 -7.36 -5.71 0.59
CA THR A 85 -7.55 -6.07 -0.80
C THR A 85 -7.75 -4.80 -1.60
N GLN A 86 -6.99 -4.65 -2.66
CA GLN A 86 -7.11 -3.55 -3.60
C GLN A 86 -7.63 -4.10 -4.92
N ILE A 87 -8.67 -3.46 -5.46
CA ILE A 87 -9.21 -3.82 -6.76
C ILE A 87 -9.16 -2.59 -7.66
N GLY A 88 -8.44 -2.70 -8.76
CA GLY A 88 -8.29 -1.63 -9.73
C GLY A 88 -8.33 -2.18 -11.13
N ARG A 89 -7.90 -1.38 -12.09
CA ARG A 89 -7.81 -1.77 -13.49
C ARG A 89 -6.43 -1.46 -14.03
N HIS A 90 -5.97 -2.27 -14.97
CA HIS A 90 -4.66 -2.11 -15.59
C HIS A 90 -4.71 -0.95 -16.61
N VAL A 91 -4.61 0.28 -16.11
CA VAL A 91 -4.71 1.50 -16.94
C VAL A 91 -3.36 2.13 -17.25
N GLY A 92 -2.33 1.78 -16.48
CA GLY A 92 -0.95 2.18 -16.72
C GLY A 92 -0.04 0.97 -16.70
N SER A 93 1.21 1.13 -17.12
CA SER A 93 2.18 0.03 -17.14
C SER A 93 2.43 -0.51 -15.72
N VAL A 94 2.45 -1.84 -15.58
CA VAL A 94 2.80 -2.54 -14.34
C VAL A 94 3.82 -3.62 -14.70
N ASP A 95 4.98 -3.60 -14.05
CA ASP A 95 6.07 -4.58 -14.26
C ASP A 95 6.38 -4.78 -15.75
N HIS A 96 6.44 -3.70 -16.52
CA HIS A 96 6.69 -3.69 -17.96
C HIS A 96 5.55 -4.26 -18.81
N TYR A 97 4.43 -4.67 -18.21
CA TYR A 97 3.24 -5.04 -18.96
C TYR A 97 2.46 -3.79 -19.36
N PRO A 98 2.25 -3.56 -20.65
CA PRO A 98 1.44 -2.42 -21.09
C PRO A 98 -0.01 -2.58 -20.66
N PRO A 99 -0.75 -1.47 -20.49
CA PRO A 99 -2.11 -1.52 -19.97
C PRO A 99 -3.06 -2.31 -20.87
N THR A 100 -3.85 -3.19 -20.25
CA THR A 100 -4.85 -4.02 -20.94
C THR A 100 -6.28 -3.64 -20.59
N GLY A 101 -6.47 -2.80 -19.55
CA GLY A 101 -7.79 -2.48 -19.02
C GLY A 101 -8.38 -3.58 -18.13
N ALA A 102 -7.67 -4.69 -17.94
CA ALA A 102 -8.16 -5.80 -17.13
C ALA A 102 -8.26 -5.42 -15.65
N GLN A 103 -9.21 -6.02 -14.94
CA GLN A 103 -9.30 -5.86 -13.50
C GLN A 103 -8.10 -6.55 -12.84
N LEU A 104 -7.47 -5.84 -11.89
CA LEU A 104 -6.36 -6.38 -11.12
C LEU A 104 -6.71 -6.35 -9.64
N THR A 105 -6.57 -7.49 -8.99
CA THR A 105 -6.79 -7.65 -7.55
C THR A 105 -5.46 -7.88 -6.87
N ALA A 106 -5.15 -7.09 -5.85
CA ALA A 106 -3.91 -7.20 -5.09
C ALA A 106 -4.23 -7.37 -3.61
N THR A 107 -3.59 -8.36 -2.98
CA THR A 107 -3.65 -8.56 -1.54
C THR A 107 -2.32 -8.14 -0.95
N THR A 108 -2.38 -7.30 0.08
CA THR A 108 -1.20 -6.76 0.74
C THR A 108 -1.37 -6.84 2.24
N SER A 109 -0.28 -7.14 2.94
CA SER A 109 -0.26 -7.09 4.40
C SER A 109 0.94 -6.29 4.87
N ALA A 110 0.79 -5.65 6.03
CA ALA A 110 1.86 -4.86 6.61
C ALA A 110 1.75 -4.84 8.13
N VAL A 111 2.90 -4.67 8.78
CA VAL A 111 2.95 -4.32 10.19
C VAL A 111 3.43 -2.88 10.27
N TYR A 112 2.71 -2.05 11.01
CA TYR A 112 3.04 -0.65 11.23
C TYR A 112 3.46 -0.44 12.66
N ARG A 113 4.54 0.32 12.88
CA ARG A 113 4.93 0.77 14.22
C ARG A 113 4.56 2.23 14.36
N VAL A 114 3.87 2.56 15.44
CA VAL A 114 3.32 3.89 15.68
C VAL A 114 3.93 4.47 16.95
N GLU A 115 4.42 5.71 16.87
CA GLU A 115 4.92 6.47 18.02
C GLU A 115 4.24 7.84 18.02
N ASP A 116 3.75 8.25 19.19
CA ASP A 116 3.09 9.56 19.35
C ASP A 116 2.01 9.83 18.31
N GLY A 117 1.23 8.78 17.98
CA GLY A 117 0.13 8.90 17.04
C GLY A 117 0.54 8.93 15.57
N LEU A 118 1.82 8.71 15.25
CA LEU A 118 2.34 8.75 13.88
C LEU A 118 3.03 7.46 13.52
N ILE A 119 2.87 7.01 12.29
CA ILE A 119 3.58 5.85 11.75
C ILE A 119 5.05 6.24 11.56
N VAL A 120 5.96 5.47 12.17
CA VAL A 120 7.40 5.71 12.07
C VAL A 120 8.14 4.63 11.29
N GLU A 121 7.53 3.46 11.15
CA GLU A 121 8.16 2.32 10.48
C GLU A 121 7.08 1.33 10.05
N TYR A 122 7.30 0.65 8.93
CA TYR A 122 6.41 -0.45 8.54
C TYR A 122 7.16 -1.52 7.76
N TRP A 123 6.60 -2.74 7.80
CA TRP A 123 7.09 -3.91 7.08
C TRP A 123 5.95 -4.38 6.20
N ILE A 124 6.14 -4.37 4.89
CA ILE A 124 5.08 -4.66 3.93
C ILE A 124 5.41 -5.88 3.06
N GLN A 125 4.40 -6.72 2.86
CA GLN A 125 4.48 -7.87 1.96
C GLN A 125 3.35 -7.76 0.94
N ILE A 126 3.71 -7.89 -0.34
CA ILE A 126 2.77 -7.80 -1.45
C ILE A 126 2.71 -9.17 -2.12
N ASP A 127 1.52 -9.60 -2.51
CA ASP A 127 1.33 -10.81 -3.30
C ASP A 127 1.75 -10.55 -4.75
N ARG A 128 3.08 -10.51 -4.98
CA ARG A 128 3.65 -10.22 -6.31
C ARG A 128 3.31 -11.31 -7.31
N GLN A 129 3.32 -12.56 -6.89
CA GLN A 129 3.04 -13.68 -7.79
C GLN A 129 1.60 -13.65 -8.30
N GLY A 130 0.64 -13.33 -7.43
CA GLY A 130 -0.75 -13.20 -7.81
C GLY A 130 -0.96 -12.06 -8.81
N ILE A 131 -0.28 -10.94 -8.63
CA ILE A 131 -0.33 -9.83 -9.57
C ILE A 131 0.27 -10.24 -10.92
N THR A 132 1.44 -10.86 -10.90
CA THR A 132 2.12 -11.32 -12.11
C THR A 132 1.25 -12.31 -12.90
N ALA A 133 0.60 -13.25 -12.22
CA ALA A 133 -0.28 -14.22 -12.88
C ALA A 133 -1.44 -13.54 -13.60
N GLN A 134 -2.02 -12.50 -12.98
CA GLN A 134 -3.11 -11.74 -13.60
C GLN A 134 -2.61 -10.93 -14.80
N LEU A 135 -1.42 -10.34 -14.71
CA LEU A 135 -0.83 -9.59 -15.81
C LEU A 135 -0.53 -10.50 -17.00
N GLU A 136 0.02 -11.69 -16.75
CA GLU A 136 0.30 -12.67 -17.79
C GLU A 136 -0.96 -13.15 -18.48
N GLN A 137 -2.02 -13.42 -17.70
CA GLN A 137 -3.29 -13.86 -18.27
C GLN A 137 -3.92 -12.75 -19.12
N ALA A 138 -3.93 -11.52 -18.64
CA ALA A 138 -4.48 -10.40 -19.39
C ALA A 138 -3.71 -10.15 -20.68
N ALA A 139 -2.38 -10.28 -20.65
CA ALA A 139 -1.54 -10.13 -21.85
C ALA A 139 -1.82 -11.22 -22.88
N ALA A 140 -2.11 -12.44 -22.43
CA ALA A 140 -2.42 -13.54 -23.34
C ALA A 140 -3.79 -13.40 -24.03
N GLU A 141 -4.71 -12.62 -23.42
CA GLU A 141 -6.05 -12.38 -23.95
C GLU A 141 -6.10 -11.18 -24.92
N HIS A 142 -5.02 -10.45 -25.00
CA HIS A 142 -4.91 -9.26 -25.87
C HIS A 142 -3.82 -9.47 -26.95
#